data_575b8ca4a271073f2c8bcac4dda4397c
#
_entry.id   575b8ca4a271073f2c8bcac4dda4397c
#
_cell.length_a   1.000
_cell.length_b   1.000
_cell.length_c   1.000
_cell.angle_alpha   90.00
_cell.angle_beta   90.00
_cell.angle_gamma   90.00
#
_symmetry.space_group_name_H-M   'P 1'
#
loop_
_entity.id
_entity.type
_entity.pdbx_description
1 polymer ?
#
loop_
_entity_poly.entity_id
_entity_poly.type
_entity_poly.pdbx_seq_one_letter_code
_entity_poly.pdbx_strand_id
1 'polypeptide(L)'
;MTHIALLSTASPAVESALPALELLPHRVRVHAPDESSGLTGSARPDVVIVDGTRNLVTARNTAVSLSGLERPLPVLVTVTEGGMAAVAPSWCVSDVLLHTAGPAEIEARLRLALADAGTNALENDDAVIRAGAVVIDENSYTVKLGGRALNLTFKEFELLKFLAQHAGRVFTRHQLLSEVWGYDYYGGTRTVDVHIRRLRAKLGADH
;
A
#
# COMPACT_ATOMS: atom_id res chain seq x y z
N MET A 1 17.30 -14.54 -6.15
CA MET A 1 16.35 -15.26 -7.03
C MET A 1 14.97 -14.82 -6.67
N THR A 2 14.28 -14.11 -7.57
CA THR A 2 12.99 -13.45 -7.32
C THR A 2 11.84 -14.34 -7.79
N HIS A 3 10.74 -14.36 -7.05
CA HIS A 3 9.52 -15.05 -7.45
C HIS A 3 8.59 -14.04 -8.13
N ILE A 4 8.35 -14.24 -9.41
CA ILE A 4 7.55 -13.34 -10.24
C ILE A 4 6.23 -13.99 -10.59
N ALA A 5 5.12 -13.30 -10.38
CA ALA A 5 3.85 -13.66 -10.99
C ALA A 5 3.64 -12.86 -12.26
N LEU A 6 3.51 -13.52 -13.40
CA LEU A 6 3.14 -12.91 -14.66
C LEU A 6 1.65 -13.11 -14.92
N LEU A 7 0.88 -12.05 -14.94
CA LEU A 7 -0.56 -12.06 -15.24
C LEU A 7 -0.77 -11.78 -16.72
N SER A 8 -1.09 -12.83 -17.48
CA SER A 8 -1.26 -12.74 -18.94
C SER A 8 -2.32 -13.72 -19.44
N THR A 9 -3.01 -13.35 -20.49
CA THR A 9 -3.88 -14.23 -21.27
C THR A 9 -3.20 -14.81 -22.53
N ALA A 10 -1.95 -14.43 -22.77
CA ALA A 10 -1.20 -14.91 -23.92
C ALA A 10 -0.74 -16.36 -23.73
N SER A 11 -0.52 -17.07 -24.83
CA SER A 11 0.11 -18.39 -24.84
C SER A 11 1.06 -18.49 -26.06
N PRO A 12 2.34 -18.70 -25.83
CA PRO A 12 3.08 -18.71 -24.56
C PRO A 12 3.13 -17.29 -23.93
N ALA A 13 2.93 -17.22 -22.61
CA ALA A 13 2.73 -15.95 -21.92
C ALA A 13 4.04 -15.13 -21.82
N VAL A 14 5.14 -15.75 -21.41
CA VAL A 14 6.42 -15.06 -21.18
C VAL A 14 6.99 -14.54 -22.49
N GLU A 15 7.05 -15.38 -23.53
CA GLU A 15 7.52 -14.99 -24.86
C GLU A 15 6.69 -13.84 -25.47
N SER A 16 5.39 -13.78 -25.18
CA SER A 16 4.52 -12.75 -25.73
C SER A 16 4.57 -11.44 -24.95
N ALA A 17 4.65 -11.52 -23.63
CA ALA A 17 4.58 -10.34 -22.75
C ALA A 17 5.95 -9.70 -22.53
N LEU A 18 6.98 -10.52 -22.27
CA LEU A 18 8.33 -10.04 -21.94
C LEU A 18 9.38 -11.14 -22.24
N PRO A 19 9.76 -11.34 -23.50
CA PRO A 19 10.62 -12.47 -23.92
C PRO A 19 11.94 -12.57 -23.16
N ALA A 20 12.59 -11.44 -22.91
CA ALA A 20 13.87 -11.40 -22.23
C ALA A 20 13.83 -11.84 -20.75
N LEU A 21 12.65 -12.00 -20.17
CA LEU A 21 12.49 -12.51 -18.81
C LEU A 21 12.95 -13.98 -18.69
N GLU A 22 12.85 -14.77 -19.74
CA GLU A 22 13.33 -16.17 -19.78
C GLU A 22 14.84 -16.31 -19.65
N LEU A 23 15.57 -15.23 -19.98
CA LEU A 23 17.04 -15.18 -19.88
C LEU A 23 17.54 -14.88 -18.47
N LEU A 24 16.64 -14.60 -17.53
CA LEU A 24 16.96 -14.21 -16.17
C LEU A 24 16.75 -15.36 -15.17
N PRO A 25 17.56 -15.45 -14.10
CA PRO A 25 17.48 -16.54 -13.12
C PRO A 25 16.36 -16.35 -12.10
N HIS A 26 15.16 -16.02 -12.57
CA HIS A 26 13.98 -15.82 -11.72
C HIS A 26 13.01 -16.99 -11.82
N ARG A 27 12.14 -17.14 -10.82
CA ARG A 27 11.01 -18.09 -10.88
C ARG A 27 9.77 -17.35 -11.36
N VAL A 28 9.37 -17.61 -12.59
CA VAL A 28 8.16 -17.04 -13.17
C VAL A 28 7.00 -18.05 -13.04
N ARG A 29 5.88 -17.60 -12.49
CA ARG A 29 4.60 -18.30 -12.53
C ARG A 29 3.61 -17.49 -13.31
N VAL A 30 2.98 -18.13 -14.29
CA VAL A 30 1.96 -17.47 -15.11
C VAL A 30 0.59 -17.73 -14.51
N HIS A 31 -0.20 -16.67 -14.41
CA HIS A 31 -1.58 -16.69 -13.94
C HIS A 31 -2.48 -15.94 -14.91
N ALA A 32 -3.76 -16.28 -14.93
CA ALA A 32 -4.73 -15.45 -15.63
C ALA A 32 -5.00 -14.14 -14.84
N PRO A 33 -5.34 -13.01 -15.50
CA PRO A 33 -5.59 -11.73 -14.86
C PRO A 33 -6.71 -11.73 -13.81
N ASP A 34 -7.67 -12.64 -13.92
CA ASP A 34 -8.77 -12.86 -12.99
C ASP A 34 -8.36 -13.66 -11.74
N GLU A 35 -7.23 -14.36 -11.78
CA GLU A 35 -6.66 -15.11 -10.65
C GLU A 35 -5.83 -14.23 -9.70
N SER A 36 -5.83 -12.93 -9.87
CA SER A 36 -5.04 -12.00 -9.05
C SER A 36 -5.33 -12.10 -7.54
N SER A 37 -6.54 -12.50 -7.16
CA SER A 37 -6.91 -12.75 -5.76
C SER A 37 -6.20 -13.97 -5.15
N GLY A 38 -5.70 -14.91 -5.96
CA GLY A 38 -4.95 -16.09 -5.51
C GLY A 38 -3.48 -15.84 -5.18
N LEU A 39 -2.98 -14.61 -5.37
CA LEU A 39 -1.58 -14.24 -5.12
C LEU A 39 -1.27 -14.00 -3.62
N THR A 40 -2.17 -14.40 -2.73
CA THR A 40 -2.05 -14.29 -1.27
C THR A 40 -1.69 -15.63 -0.65
N GLY A 41 -1.01 -15.64 0.49
CA GLY A 41 -0.66 -16.86 1.24
C GLY A 41 0.80 -17.31 1.07
N SER A 42 1.07 -18.59 1.30
CA SER A 42 2.45 -19.14 1.33
C SER A 42 3.17 -19.16 -0.02
N ALA A 43 2.46 -18.97 -1.11
CA ALA A 43 3.00 -18.92 -2.48
C ALA A 43 3.05 -17.50 -3.04
N ARG A 44 2.99 -16.49 -2.16
CA ARG A 44 3.01 -15.07 -2.54
C ARG A 44 4.27 -14.76 -3.37
N PRO A 45 4.13 -14.09 -4.53
CA PRO A 45 5.28 -13.62 -5.30
C PRO A 45 5.94 -12.42 -4.62
N ASP A 46 7.19 -12.15 -5.00
CA ASP A 46 7.90 -10.93 -4.58
C ASP A 46 7.45 -9.71 -5.40
N VAL A 47 7.08 -9.94 -6.67
CA VAL A 47 6.65 -8.91 -7.62
C VAL A 47 5.63 -9.47 -8.60
N VAL A 48 4.73 -8.63 -9.07
CA VAL A 48 3.75 -8.96 -10.11
C VAL A 48 4.07 -8.19 -11.38
N ILE A 49 4.07 -8.87 -12.51
CA ILE A 49 4.13 -8.28 -13.84
C ILE A 49 2.78 -8.49 -14.53
N VAL A 50 2.14 -7.41 -14.95
CA VAL A 50 0.85 -7.45 -15.64
C VAL A 50 1.07 -7.22 -17.13
N ASP A 51 0.59 -8.12 -17.96
CA ASP A 51 0.68 -8.03 -19.41
C ASP A 51 -0.36 -7.05 -19.97
N GLY A 52 0.10 -5.88 -20.41
CA GLY A 52 -0.67 -4.86 -21.11
C GLY A 52 -0.42 -4.81 -22.63
N THR A 53 0.32 -5.76 -23.19
CA THR A 53 0.69 -5.73 -24.63
C THR A 53 -0.51 -5.92 -25.54
N ARG A 54 -1.54 -6.66 -25.10
CA ARG A 54 -2.75 -6.99 -25.87
C ARG A 54 -3.97 -6.19 -25.46
N ASN A 55 -4.13 -5.92 -24.16
CA ASN A 55 -5.31 -5.26 -23.63
C ASN A 55 -4.96 -4.34 -22.45
N LEU A 56 -4.83 -3.06 -22.73
CA LEU A 56 -4.49 -2.03 -21.74
C LEU A 56 -5.60 -1.84 -20.68
N VAL A 57 -6.87 -2.04 -21.05
CA VAL A 57 -7.99 -1.89 -20.12
C VAL A 57 -7.95 -3.01 -19.06
N THR A 58 -7.77 -4.24 -19.50
CA THR A 58 -7.62 -5.39 -18.58
C THR A 58 -6.40 -5.18 -17.69
N ALA A 59 -5.25 -4.82 -18.25
CA ALA A 59 -4.03 -4.58 -17.50
C ALA A 59 -4.20 -3.51 -16.42
N ARG A 60 -4.81 -2.37 -16.76
CA ARG A 60 -5.14 -1.31 -15.81
C ARG A 60 -6.04 -1.82 -14.67
N ASN A 61 -7.14 -2.49 -15.00
CA ASN A 61 -8.09 -2.97 -14.00
C ASN A 61 -7.44 -3.99 -13.06
N THR A 62 -6.62 -4.89 -13.59
CA THR A 62 -5.84 -5.84 -12.79
C THR A 62 -4.85 -5.13 -11.87
N ALA A 63 -4.09 -4.15 -12.37
CA ALA A 63 -3.13 -3.39 -11.56
C ALA A 63 -3.82 -2.63 -10.42
N VAL A 64 -4.94 -1.96 -10.70
CA VAL A 64 -5.76 -1.27 -9.70
C VAL A 64 -6.33 -2.24 -8.66
N SER A 65 -6.78 -3.43 -9.06
CA SER A 65 -7.24 -4.45 -8.11
C SER A 65 -6.12 -4.92 -7.17
N LEU A 66 -4.91 -5.08 -7.68
CA LEU A 66 -3.74 -5.48 -6.90
C LEU A 66 -3.31 -4.42 -5.87
N SER A 67 -3.50 -3.13 -6.17
CA SER A 67 -3.20 -2.04 -5.23
C SER A 67 -4.12 -2.02 -4.00
N GLY A 68 -5.30 -2.63 -4.10
CA GLY A 68 -6.25 -2.78 -2.99
C GLY A 68 -5.99 -3.94 -2.04
N LEU A 69 -4.94 -4.73 -2.24
CA LEU A 69 -4.59 -5.83 -1.35
C LEU A 69 -4.12 -5.31 0.02
N GLU A 70 -4.42 -6.04 1.09
CA GLU A 70 -4.01 -5.69 2.47
C GLU A 70 -2.49 -5.53 2.60
N ARG A 71 -1.74 -6.26 1.80
CA ARG A 71 -0.28 -6.12 1.67
C ARG A 71 0.02 -5.86 0.20
N PRO A 72 0.29 -4.60 -0.19
CA PRO A 72 0.59 -4.28 -1.57
C PRO A 72 1.83 -5.03 -2.05
N LEU A 73 1.77 -5.45 -3.30
CA LEU A 73 2.89 -6.02 -4.03
C LEU A 73 3.42 -4.97 -5.00
N PRO A 74 4.72 -4.91 -5.26
CA PRO A 74 5.20 -4.12 -6.39
C PRO A 74 4.61 -4.68 -7.69
N VAL A 75 3.97 -3.81 -8.45
CA VAL A 75 3.31 -4.15 -9.71
C VAL A 75 4.03 -3.43 -10.85
N LEU A 76 4.57 -4.18 -11.79
CA LEU A 76 5.06 -3.65 -13.06
C LEU A 76 4.05 -3.97 -14.16
N VAL A 77 3.95 -3.12 -15.15
CA VAL A 77 3.13 -3.39 -16.33
C VAL A 77 4.01 -3.47 -17.58
N THR A 78 3.85 -4.51 -18.40
CA THR A 78 4.48 -4.57 -19.72
C THR A 78 3.53 -4.00 -20.76
N VAL A 79 4.06 -3.14 -21.62
CA VAL A 79 3.28 -2.51 -22.70
C VAL A 79 4.08 -2.45 -23.98
N THR A 80 3.38 -2.25 -25.09
CA THR A 80 4.00 -1.84 -26.36
C THR A 80 4.39 -0.36 -26.32
N GLU A 81 5.24 0.10 -27.22
CA GLU A 81 5.59 1.52 -27.34
C GLU A 81 4.32 2.40 -27.46
N GLY A 82 3.38 2.01 -28.33
CA GLY A 82 2.12 2.71 -28.47
C GLY A 82 1.22 2.69 -27.22
N GLY A 83 1.34 1.64 -26.39
CA GLY A 83 0.62 1.51 -25.13
C GLY A 83 1.17 2.40 -24.00
N MET A 84 2.42 2.83 -24.09
CA MET A 84 3.10 3.63 -23.07
C MET A 84 2.35 4.94 -22.78
N ALA A 85 1.79 5.58 -23.80
CA ALA A 85 1.05 6.83 -23.66
C ALA A 85 -0.25 6.72 -22.84
N ALA A 86 -0.78 5.50 -22.66
CA ALA A 86 -2.00 5.27 -21.92
C ALA A 86 -1.74 5.06 -20.41
N VAL A 87 -0.49 4.80 -20.01
CA VAL A 87 -0.14 4.56 -18.62
C VAL A 87 -0.18 5.87 -17.84
N ALA A 88 -0.86 5.86 -16.71
CA ALA A 88 -1.05 7.03 -15.87
C ALA A 88 -0.91 6.66 -14.38
N PRO A 89 -0.67 7.63 -13.48
CA PRO A 89 -0.57 7.37 -12.04
C PRO A 89 -1.78 6.63 -11.45
N SER A 90 -2.95 6.80 -12.05
CA SER A 90 -4.19 6.09 -11.65
C SER A 90 -4.16 4.58 -11.88
N TRP A 91 -3.14 4.03 -12.53
CA TRP A 91 -2.94 2.58 -12.67
C TRP A 91 -2.35 1.95 -11.42
N CYS A 92 -1.79 2.76 -10.50
CA CYS A 92 -1.18 2.31 -9.26
C CYS A 92 -0.07 1.25 -9.47
N VAL A 93 0.72 1.42 -10.53
CA VAL A 93 1.88 0.56 -10.84
C VAL A 93 3.16 1.17 -10.30
N SER A 94 4.11 0.31 -9.88
CA SER A 94 5.42 0.73 -9.40
C SER A 94 6.35 1.14 -10.54
N ASP A 95 6.25 0.46 -11.70
CA ASP A 95 7.06 0.79 -12.88
C ASP A 95 6.43 0.23 -14.16
N VAL A 96 6.98 0.64 -15.31
CA VAL A 96 6.52 0.25 -16.66
C VAL A 96 7.68 -0.35 -17.44
N LEU A 97 7.43 -1.46 -18.10
CA LEU A 97 8.39 -2.15 -18.98
C LEU A 97 7.89 -2.14 -20.42
N LEU A 98 8.76 -1.83 -21.37
CA LEU A 98 8.49 -2.18 -22.76
C LEU A 98 8.59 -3.69 -22.94
N HIS A 99 7.72 -4.29 -23.73
CA HIS A 99 7.79 -5.73 -24.04
C HIS A 99 9.09 -6.12 -24.75
N THR A 100 9.80 -5.16 -25.34
CA THR A 100 11.10 -5.29 -25.98
C THR A 100 12.27 -5.03 -25.03
N ALA A 101 12.03 -4.78 -23.75
CA ALA A 101 13.07 -4.51 -22.77
C ALA A 101 14.07 -5.67 -22.68
N GLY A 102 15.36 -5.34 -22.67
CA GLY A 102 16.42 -6.31 -22.54
C GLY A 102 16.61 -6.83 -21.10
N PRO A 103 17.33 -7.94 -20.90
CA PRO A 103 17.51 -8.56 -19.59
C PRO A 103 18.09 -7.62 -18.54
N ALA A 104 19.06 -6.79 -18.91
CA ALA A 104 19.69 -5.84 -17.98
C ALA A 104 18.73 -4.75 -17.51
N GLU A 105 17.84 -4.27 -18.38
CA GLU A 105 16.81 -3.30 -18.02
C GLU A 105 15.78 -3.92 -17.08
N ILE A 106 15.30 -5.13 -17.41
CA ILE A 106 14.34 -5.86 -16.57
C ILE A 106 14.92 -6.06 -15.17
N GLU A 107 16.16 -6.54 -15.07
CA GLU A 107 16.83 -6.77 -13.78
C GLU A 107 16.98 -5.50 -12.96
N ALA A 108 17.34 -4.37 -13.60
CA ALA A 108 17.47 -3.09 -12.93
C ALA A 108 16.12 -2.58 -12.38
N ARG A 109 15.05 -2.63 -13.18
CA ARG A 109 13.72 -2.18 -12.78
C ARG A 109 13.10 -3.07 -11.71
N LEU A 110 13.27 -4.40 -11.80
CA LEU A 110 12.84 -5.33 -10.74
C LEU A 110 13.53 -5.01 -9.41
N ARG A 111 14.84 -4.75 -9.44
CA ARG A 111 15.61 -4.41 -8.24
C ARG A 111 15.12 -3.11 -7.61
N LEU A 112 14.87 -2.08 -8.40
CA LEU A 112 14.35 -0.79 -7.92
C LEU A 112 12.94 -0.95 -7.33
N ALA A 113 12.03 -1.60 -8.04
CA ALA A 113 10.67 -1.83 -7.57
C ALA A 113 10.59 -2.64 -6.26
N LEU A 114 11.49 -3.63 -6.11
CA LEU A 114 11.60 -4.42 -4.88
C LEU A 114 12.20 -3.62 -3.73
N ALA A 115 13.18 -2.74 -4.00
CA ALA A 115 13.77 -1.86 -3.00
C ALA A 115 12.74 -0.85 -2.48
N ASP A 116 11.99 -0.21 -3.38
CA ASP A 116 10.92 0.74 -3.02
C ASP A 116 9.82 0.05 -2.20
N ALA A 117 9.43 -1.16 -2.57
CA ALA A 117 8.46 -1.94 -1.80
C ALA A 117 8.99 -2.33 -0.41
N GLY A 118 10.27 -2.63 -0.29
CA GLY A 118 10.94 -2.90 0.98
C GLY A 118 11.03 -1.65 1.85
N THR A 119 11.38 -0.52 1.28
CA THR A 119 11.44 0.78 1.97
C THR A 119 10.05 1.23 2.40
N ASN A 120 9.07 1.17 1.49
CA ASN A 120 7.68 1.47 1.80
C ASN A 120 7.08 0.53 2.86
N ALA A 121 7.49 -0.74 2.89
CA ALA A 121 7.05 -1.68 3.93
C ALA A 121 7.64 -1.34 5.31
N LEU A 122 8.90 -0.91 5.35
CA LEU A 122 9.57 -0.47 6.59
C LEU A 122 9.03 0.90 7.04
N GLU A 123 8.87 1.85 6.12
CA GLU A 123 8.30 3.17 6.41
C GLU A 123 6.82 3.10 6.78
N ASN A 124 6.05 2.18 6.17
CA ASN A 124 4.65 1.95 6.54
C ASN A 124 4.50 1.22 7.88
N ASP A 125 5.44 0.37 8.28
CA ASP A 125 5.38 -0.28 9.59
C ASP A 125 5.77 0.71 10.70
N ASP A 126 6.70 1.63 10.45
CA ASP A 126 7.06 2.72 11.37
C ASP A 126 5.97 3.82 11.41
N ALA A 127 5.24 4.04 10.31
CA ALA A 127 4.15 5.03 10.23
C ALA A 127 2.78 4.47 10.66
N VAL A 128 2.67 3.16 10.89
CA VAL A 128 1.43 2.51 11.33
C VAL A 128 1.49 2.19 12.82
N ILE A 129 0.74 2.95 13.60
CA ILE A 129 0.58 2.69 15.05
C ILE A 129 -0.56 1.69 15.23
N ARG A 130 -0.27 0.60 15.96
CA ARG A 130 -1.24 -0.43 16.31
C ARG A 130 -1.47 -0.44 17.82
N ALA A 131 -2.70 -0.18 18.24
CA ALA A 131 -3.10 -0.21 19.65
C ALA A 131 -4.41 -1.02 19.79
N GLY A 132 -4.28 -2.30 20.14
CA GLY A 132 -5.41 -3.23 20.18
C GLY A 132 -6.06 -3.38 18.78
N ALA A 133 -7.36 -3.09 18.67
CA ALA A 133 -8.10 -3.13 17.41
C ALA A 133 -7.94 -1.84 16.56
N VAL A 134 -7.28 -0.81 17.12
CA VAL A 134 -7.06 0.47 16.43
C VAL A 134 -5.78 0.40 15.60
N VAL A 135 -5.88 0.79 14.33
CA VAL A 135 -4.77 0.92 13.38
C VAL A 135 -4.77 2.35 12.84
N ILE A 136 -3.69 3.08 13.07
CA ILE A 136 -3.51 4.48 12.66
C ILE A 136 -2.40 4.52 11.62
N ASP A 137 -2.66 5.07 10.46
CA ASP A 137 -1.68 5.34 9.42
C ASP A 137 -1.39 6.85 9.41
N GLU A 138 -0.17 7.21 9.79
CA GLU A 138 0.27 8.60 9.90
C GLU A 138 0.43 9.28 8.54
N ASN A 139 0.81 8.54 7.51
CA ASN A 139 1.05 9.08 6.18
C ASN A 139 -0.25 9.45 5.46
N SER A 140 -1.28 8.61 5.61
CA SER A 140 -2.59 8.85 4.98
C SER A 140 -3.58 9.57 5.90
N TYR A 141 -3.22 9.86 7.15
CA TYR A 141 -4.13 10.41 8.18
C TYR A 141 -5.41 9.59 8.35
N THR A 142 -5.31 8.27 8.23
CA THR A 142 -6.45 7.36 8.35
C THR A 142 -6.39 6.54 9.63
N VAL A 143 -7.58 6.22 10.16
CA VAL A 143 -7.74 5.35 11.32
C VAL A 143 -8.73 4.25 10.99
N LYS A 144 -8.40 3.02 11.36
CA LYS A 144 -9.30 1.86 11.29
C LYS A 144 -9.48 1.24 12.66
N LEU A 145 -10.69 0.83 12.98
CA LEU A 145 -11.05 0.06 14.18
C LEU A 145 -11.63 -1.28 13.74
N GLY A 146 -10.95 -2.39 14.05
CA GLY A 146 -11.38 -3.71 13.61
C GLY A 146 -11.55 -3.83 12.08
N GLY A 147 -10.69 -3.12 11.30
CA GLY A 147 -10.78 -3.07 9.84
C GLY A 147 -11.74 -2.02 9.26
N ARG A 148 -12.60 -1.41 10.09
CA ARG A 148 -13.55 -0.39 9.66
C ARG A 148 -12.95 1.01 9.77
N ALA A 149 -13.00 1.80 8.70
CA ALA A 149 -12.51 3.17 8.72
C ALA A 149 -13.32 4.07 9.67
N LEU A 150 -12.61 4.89 10.46
CA LEU A 150 -13.18 5.91 11.34
C LEU A 150 -12.98 7.29 10.73
N ASN A 151 -14.04 8.08 10.69
CA ASN A 151 -13.95 9.47 10.24
C ASN A 151 -13.66 10.37 11.44
N LEU A 152 -12.40 10.83 11.55
CA LEU A 152 -11.92 11.70 12.61
C LEU A 152 -11.62 13.10 12.07
N THR A 153 -11.83 14.13 12.90
CA THR A 153 -11.27 15.45 12.64
C THR A 153 -9.76 15.44 12.91
N PHE A 154 -9.02 16.40 12.36
CA PHE A 154 -7.55 16.48 12.54
C PHE A 154 -7.15 16.42 14.03
N LYS A 155 -7.80 17.18 14.91
CA LYS A 155 -7.48 17.16 16.35
C LYS A 155 -7.91 15.87 17.08
N GLU A 156 -8.94 15.21 16.63
CA GLU A 156 -9.29 13.86 17.12
C GLU A 156 -8.27 12.83 16.67
N PHE A 157 -7.77 12.93 15.44
CA PHE A 157 -6.70 12.09 14.93
C PHE A 157 -5.42 12.27 15.73
N GLU A 158 -4.93 13.50 15.89
CA GLU A 158 -3.71 13.81 16.64
C GLU A 158 -3.80 13.33 18.11
N LEU A 159 -4.95 13.52 18.74
CA LEU A 159 -5.17 13.06 20.12
C LEU A 159 -5.16 11.53 20.22
N LEU A 160 -5.84 10.84 19.30
CA LEU A 160 -5.86 9.37 19.28
C LEU A 160 -4.48 8.80 18.96
N LYS A 161 -3.77 9.38 18.01
CA LYS A 161 -2.39 9.05 17.66
C LYS A 161 -1.48 9.15 18.89
N PHE A 162 -1.47 10.29 19.58
CA PHE A 162 -0.65 10.50 20.76
C PHE A 162 -0.95 9.47 21.86
N LEU A 163 -2.21 9.18 22.13
CA LEU A 163 -2.62 8.19 23.12
C LEU A 163 -2.21 6.76 22.71
N ALA A 164 -2.31 6.41 21.42
CA ALA A 164 -1.94 5.10 20.89
C ALA A 164 -0.42 4.86 20.93
N GLN A 165 0.39 5.90 20.63
CA GLN A 165 1.85 5.86 20.75
C GLN A 165 2.32 5.66 22.20
N HIS A 166 1.48 6.03 23.18
CA HIS A 166 1.78 5.94 24.59
C HIS A 166 0.79 5.04 25.34
N ALA A 167 0.40 3.93 24.71
CA ALA A 167 -0.54 2.98 25.29
C ALA A 167 -0.10 2.53 26.71
N GLY A 168 -1.07 2.45 27.62
CA GLY A 168 -0.81 2.09 29.03
C GLY A 168 -0.31 3.23 29.92
N ARG A 169 -0.09 4.44 29.38
CA ARG A 169 0.30 5.61 30.18
C ARG A 169 -0.90 6.52 30.50
N VAL A 170 -0.86 7.16 31.66
CA VAL A 170 -1.86 8.13 32.08
C VAL A 170 -1.32 9.54 31.88
N PHE A 171 -2.13 10.42 31.34
CA PHE A 171 -1.81 11.82 31.07
C PHE A 171 -2.80 12.76 31.78
N THR A 172 -2.29 13.86 32.27
CA THR A 172 -3.15 14.96 32.75
C THR A 172 -3.74 15.72 31.57
N ARG A 173 -4.88 16.42 31.79
CA ARG A 173 -5.48 17.28 30.76
C ARG A 173 -4.52 18.34 30.24
N HIS A 174 -3.67 18.85 31.10
CA HIS A 174 -2.70 19.89 30.76
C HIS A 174 -1.59 19.33 29.85
N GLN A 175 -1.10 18.12 30.15
CA GLN A 175 -0.15 17.43 29.27
C GLN A 175 -0.74 17.17 27.89
N LEU A 176 -1.95 16.62 27.81
CA LEU A 176 -2.60 16.39 26.52
C LEU A 176 -2.86 17.68 25.74
N LEU A 177 -3.20 18.77 26.45
CA LEU A 177 -3.40 20.07 25.79
C LEU A 177 -2.07 20.58 25.18
N SER A 178 -0.99 20.52 25.94
CA SER A 178 0.33 20.96 25.50
C SER A 178 0.86 20.14 24.32
N GLU A 179 0.75 18.79 24.39
CA GLU A 179 1.29 17.88 23.37
C GLU A 179 0.51 17.89 22.06
N VAL A 180 -0.83 17.98 22.14
CA VAL A 180 -1.71 17.87 20.95
C VAL A 180 -2.09 19.23 20.36
N TRP A 181 -2.21 20.27 21.18
CA TRP A 181 -2.59 21.62 20.73
C TRP A 181 -1.42 22.59 20.70
N GLY A 182 -0.33 22.28 21.41
CA GLY A 182 0.86 23.12 21.49
C GLY A 182 0.86 24.06 22.71
N TYR A 183 2.06 24.51 23.09
CA TYR A 183 2.27 25.38 24.25
C TYR A 183 1.58 26.74 24.13
N ASP A 184 1.40 27.23 22.91
CA ASP A 184 0.81 28.55 22.62
C ASP A 184 -0.73 28.51 22.47
N TYR A 185 -1.35 27.38 22.82
CA TYR A 185 -2.80 27.28 22.73
C TYR A 185 -3.50 27.95 23.91
N TYR A 186 -4.21 29.03 23.65
CA TYR A 186 -4.92 29.84 24.65
C TYR A 186 -6.26 29.26 25.10
N GLY A 187 -6.68 28.11 24.57
CA GLY A 187 -7.93 27.44 25.00
C GLY A 187 -7.76 26.69 26.32
N GLY A 188 -8.85 26.56 27.07
CA GLY A 188 -8.84 25.84 28.34
C GLY A 188 -8.77 24.31 28.18
N THR A 189 -8.34 23.61 29.24
CA THR A 189 -8.23 22.14 29.29
C THR A 189 -9.56 21.40 29.01
N ARG A 190 -10.69 22.09 29.07
CA ARG A 190 -12.01 21.56 28.71
C ARG A 190 -12.10 21.12 27.25
N THR A 191 -11.25 21.69 26.37
CA THR A 191 -11.11 21.25 24.98
C THR A 191 -10.75 19.78 24.89
N VAL A 192 -9.86 19.31 25.75
CA VAL A 192 -9.44 17.91 25.80
C VAL A 192 -10.64 17.00 26.13
N ASP A 193 -11.44 17.36 27.14
CA ASP A 193 -12.61 16.57 27.54
C ASP A 193 -13.64 16.42 26.39
N VAL A 194 -13.84 17.48 25.62
CA VAL A 194 -14.75 17.46 24.47
C VAL A 194 -14.25 16.49 23.40
N HIS A 195 -12.97 16.51 23.08
CA HIS A 195 -12.39 15.63 22.06
C HIS A 195 -12.33 14.18 22.53
N ILE A 196 -12.00 13.93 23.80
CA ILE A 196 -12.07 12.58 24.39
C ILE A 196 -13.50 12.03 24.34
N ARG A 197 -14.50 12.84 24.66
CA ARG A 197 -15.92 12.41 24.57
C ARG A 197 -16.30 12.04 23.13
N ARG A 198 -15.88 12.84 22.15
CA ARG A 198 -16.14 12.59 20.72
C ARG A 198 -15.43 11.33 20.24
N LEU A 199 -14.17 11.13 20.63
CA LEU A 199 -13.42 9.92 20.31
C LEU A 199 -14.09 8.68 20.89
N ARG A 200 -14.46 8.69 22.16
CA ARG A 200 -15.20 7.57 22.80
C ARG A 200 -16.50 7.25 22.07
N ALA A 201 -17.26 8.26 21.64
CA ALA A 201 -18.47 8.04 20.87
C ALA A 201 -18.22 7.39 19.51
N LYS A 202 -17.08 7.67 18.88
CA LYS A 202 -16.69 7.09 17.58
C LYS A 202 -16.05 5.71 17.70
N LEU A 203 -15.30 5.45 18.76
CA LEU A 203 -14.67 4.17 19.05
C LEU A 203 -15.66 3.12 19.57
N GLY A 204 -16.76 3.54 20.21
CA GLY A 204 -17.73 2.65 20.83
C GLY A 204 -17.46 2.42 22.32
N ALA A 205 -18.39 1.72 22.98
CA ALA A 205 -18.39 1.56 24.46
C ALA A 205 -17.31 0.57 24.96
N ASP A 206 -16.79 -0.28 24.08
CA ASP A 206 -15.85 -1.37 24.43
C ASP A 206 -14.38 -1.00 24.21
N HIS A 207 -14.09 0.29 23.88
CA HIS A 207 -12.74 0.76 23.56
C HIS A 207 -12.35 2.04 24.28
#